data_45ab67a02bf4377875e69ccbaa76a17c
#
_entry.id   45ab67a02bf4377875e69ccbaa76a17c
#
_cell.length_a   1.000
_cell.length_b   1.000
_cell.length_c   1.000
_cell.angle_alpha   90.00
_cell.angle_beta   90.00
_cell.angle_gamma   90.00
#
_symmetry.space_group_name_H-M   'P 1'
#
loop_
_entity.id
_entity.type
_entity.pdbx_description
1 polymer ?
#
loop_
_entity_poly.entity_id
_entity_poly.type
_entity_poly.pdbx_seq_one_letter_code
_entity_poly.pdbx_strand_id
1 'polypeptide(L)'
;MATKKKTTKVSPKASAKPGVRAKAPSPKPARAKATPVAKKAAPATAKAAAAVGEGSKAPAFSLPDETGALLSSSALAGKPYVLYFYPKDDTPGCTKEACDFRDNLARFNAAKVRVLGVSPDDAKRHAKFKEKYGLTFSLLSDIEKSLIGAYGVWVKKSNYGREYMGVQRSTFLVDKGGTIVKAWHGVRVPGHVEAVLASL
;
A
#
# COMPACT_ATOMS: atom_id res chain seq x y z
N MET A 1 61.13 21.54 -29.36
CA MET A 1 62.10 20.42 -29.28
C MET A 1 61.37 19.17 -28.96
N ALA A 2 61.49 18.27 -29.86
CA ALA A 2 60.98 16.94 -29.92
C ALA A 2 61.61 16.01 -28.88
N THR A 3 60.87 15.01 -28.39
CA THR A 3 61.35 13.61 -28.53
C THR A 3 60.24 12.62 -28.21
N LYS A 4 60.02 11.79 -29.22
CA LYS A 4 59.34 10.50 -29.24
C LYS A 4 60.11 9.44 -28.46
N LYS A 5 59.40 8.36 -27.95
CA LYS A 5 59.74 6.93 -28.09
C LYS A 5 58.71 6.13 -27.29
N LYS A 6 57.96 5.25 -27.86
CA LYS A 6 58.03 4.01 -28.62
C LYS A 6 57.76 2.75 -27.75
N THR A 7 56.60 2.15 -28.03
CA THR A 7 56.25 0.72 -28.12
C THR A 7 57.02 -0.32 -27.31
N THR A 8 56.23 -1.24 -26.66
CA THR A 8 56.38 -2.66 -27.03
C THR A 8 55.17 -3.47 -26.61
N LYS A 9 54.69 -4.26 -27.55
CA LYS A 9 53.68 -5.28 -27.59
C LYS A 9 54.33 -6.62 -27.34
N VAL A 10 53.80 -7.45 -26.42
CA VAL A 10 54.06 -8.91 -26.44
C VAL A 10 52.84 -9.65 -25.87
N SER A 11 52.17 -10.43 -26.71
CA SER A 11 51.51 -11.70 -26.36
C SER A 11 52.41 -12.82 -26.86
N PRO A 12 52.39 -14.01 -26.26
CA PRO A 12 51.56 -15.11 -26.76
C PRO A 12 51.09 -16.10 -25.65
N LYS A 13 49.88 -16.67 -25.78
CA LYS A 13 49.50 -18.01 -26.29
C LYS A 13 50.09 -19.23 -25.56
N ALA A 14 49.19 -20.05 -25.00
CA ALA A 14 49.04 -21.53 -25.09
C ALA A 14 48.33 -22.06 -23.85
N SER A 15 47.12 -22.56 -23.92
CA SER A 15 46.72 -23.93 -24.27
C SER A 15 47.07 -24.98 -23.21
N ALA A 16 46.06 -25.48 -22.47
CA ALA A 16 45.85 -26.91 -22.13
C ALA A 16 44.51 -27.11 -21.38
N LYS A 17 43.58 -27.85 -21.97
CA LYS A 17 42.63 -28.78 -21.33
C LYS A 17 43.27 -30.17 -21.41
N PRO A 18 42.83 -31.22 -20.68
CA PRO A 18 41.55 -31.53 -20.09
C PRO A 18 41.64 -32.19 -18.69
N GLY A 19 40.51 -32.31 -18.00
CA GLY A 19 40.39 -33.12 -16.79
C GLY A 19 38.93 -33.36 -16.42
N VAL A 20 38.34 -34.39 -17.01
CA VAL A 20 37.06 -34.99 -16.64
C VAL A 20 37.21 -35.65 -15.27
N ARG A 21 36.36 -35.28 -14.30
CA ARG A 21 36.10 -36.15 -13.14
C ARG A 21 34.74 -35.91 -12.49
N ALA A 22 33.93 -36.95 -12.66
CA ALA A 22 32.97 -37.55 -11.73
C ALA A 22 31.88 -36.65 -11.08
N LYS A 23 30.71 -36.91 -11.55
CA LYS A 23 29.37 -36.73 -11.04
C LYS A 23 29.22 -37.40 -9.66
N ALA A 24 28.89 -36.64 -8.63
CA ALA A 24 28.34 -37.16 -7.38
C ALA A 24 26.88 -36.68 -7.24
N PRO A 25 25.94 -37.52 -6.77
CA PRO A 25 24.53 -37.21 -6.78
C PRO A 25 24.15 -36.30 -5.61
N SER A 26 23.40 -35.25 -5.90
CA SER A 26 22.77 -34.38 -4.90
C SER A 26 21.72 -35.15 -4.09
N PRO A 27 21.63 -34.96 -2.76
CA PRO A 27 20.55 -35.53 -1.97
C PRO A 27 19.23 -34.76 -2.22
N LYS A 28 18.16 -35.52 -2.46
CA LYS A 28 16.78 -35.06 -2.49
C LYS A 28 16.44 -34.30 -1.20
N PRO A 29 15.80 -33.10 -1.26
CA PRO A 29 15.24 -32.52 -0.06
C PRO A 29 14.00 -33.31 0.36
N ALA A 30 13.97 -33.70 1.62
CA ALA A 30 12.85 -34.36 2.27
C ALA A 30 11.60 -33.46 2.21
N ARG A 31 10.49 -34.08 1.80
CA ARG A 31 9.14 -33.54 1.78
C ARG A 31 8.70 -33.24 3.21
N ALA A 32 8.85 -31.98 3.64
CA ALA A 32 8.21 -31.48 4.85
C ALA A 32 6.69 -31.43 4.62
N LYS A 33 5.96 -32.19 5.44
CA LYS A 33 4.51 -32.19 5.48
C LYS A 33 4.02 -30.78 5.86
N ALA A 34 3.34 -30.12 4.93
CA ALA A 34 2.60 -28.91 5.22
C ALA A 34 1.40 -29.27 6.11
N THR A 35 1.42 -28.78 7.33
CA THR A 35 0.23 -28.73 8.20
C THR A 35 -0.76 -27.74 7.59
N PRO A 36 -2.05 -28.06 7.48
CA PRO A 36 -3.04 -27.12 6.99
C PRO A 36 -3.29 -26.06 8.07
N VAL A 37 -2.86 -24.83 7.80
CA VAL A 37 -3.27 -23.65 8.57
C VAL A 37 -4.76 -23.44 8.36
N ALA A 38 -5.50 -23.49 9.45
CA ALA A 38 -6.94 -23.40 9.53
C ALA A 38 -7.49 -22.17 8.81
N LYS A 39 -8.28 -22.45 7.78
CA LYS A 39 -9.18 -21.54 7.08
C LYS A 39 -10.31 -21.17 8.06
N LYS A 40 -10.25 -20.00 8.69
CA LYS A 40 -11.39 -19.41 9.38
C LYS A 40 -11.35 -17.88 9.26
N ALA A 41 -11.59 -17.40 8.04
CA ALA A 41 -12.10 -16.05 7.84
C ALA A 41 -13.59 -16.21 7.57
N ALA A 42 -14.41 -15.83 8.54
CA ALA A 42 -15.83 -15.67 8.33
C ALA A 42 -16.07 -14.50 7.37
N PRO A 43 -16.93 -14.62 6.36
CA PRO A 43 -17.31 -13.50 5.54
C PRO A 43 -18.19 -12.58 6.39
N ALA A 44 -17.69 -11.37 6.65
CA ALA A 44 -18.55 -10.29 7.10
C ALA A 44 -19.52 -9.98 5.94
N THR A 45 -20.76 -10.38 6.10
CA THR A 45 -21.89 -10.08 5.22
C THR A 45 -21.93 -8.59 4.90
N ALA A 46 -21.73 -8.27 3.63
CA ALA A 46 -21.93 -6.94 3.09
C ALA A 46 -23.44 -6.61 3.13
N LYS A 47 -23.90 -6.12 4.28
CA LYS A 47 -25.15 -5.37 4.37
C LYS A 47 -24.84 -4.01 3.77
N ALA A 48 -25.59 -3.58 2.76
CA ALA A 48 -25.48 -2.24 2.18
C ALA A 48 -25.47 -1.21 3.31
N ALA A 49 -24.27 -0.72 3.64
CA ALA A 49 -24.10 0.21 4.75
C ALA A 49 -24.50 1.60 4.27
N ALA A 50 -25.38 2.22 5.01
CA ALA A 50 -25.51 3.68 4.99
C ALA A 50 -24.13 4.30 5.13
N ALA A 51 -23.85 5.37 4.39
CA ALA A 51 -22.55 6.03 4.42
C ALA A 51 -22.12 6.26 5.88
N VAL A 52 -20.97 5.73 6.24
CA VAL A 52 -20.44 5.84 7.59
C VAL A 52 -20.01 7.29 7.79
N GLY A 53 -20.55 7.95 8.80
CA GLY A 53 -20.33 9.38 9.09
C GLY A 53 -19.66 9.62 10.43
N GLU A 54 -19.49 10.89 10.74
CA GLU A 54 -18.99 11.36 12.04
C GLU A 54 -19.85 10.82 13.18
N GLY A 55 -19.25 10.40 14.28
CA GLY A 55 -19.89 9.76 15.42
C GLY A 55 -20.15 8.26 15.30
N SER A 56 -19.99 7.68 14.10
CA SER A 56 -20.17 6.25 13.87
C SER A 56 -18.94 5.46 14.30
N LYS A 57 -19.13 4.18 14.65
CA LYS A 57 -18.01 3.24 14.79
C LYS A 57 -17.38 2.98 13.43
N ALA A 58 -16.05 3.05 13.39
CA ALA A 58 -15.29 2.69 12.20
C ALA A 58 -15.48 1.19 11.90
N PRO A 59 -15.84 0.81 10.66
CA PRO A 59 -15.93 -0.58 10.24
C PRO A 59 -14.63 -1.33 10.51
N ALA A 60 -14.73 -2.52 11.09
CA ALA A 60 -13.58 -3.38 11.33
C ALA A 60 -13.04 -3.93 9.99
N PHE A 61 -11.72 -4.06 9.92
CA PHE A 61 -11.05 -4.59 8.74
C PHE A 61 -9.86 -5.49 9.08
N SER A 62 -9.47 -6.32 8.14
CA SER A 62 -8.22 -7.05 8.11
C SER A 62 -7.78 -7.17 6.65
N LEU A 63 -6.85 -6.35 6.23
CA LEU A 63 -6.42 -6.22 4.84
C LEU A 63 -4.91 -6.40 4.73
N PRO A 64 -4.41 -6.96 3.63
CA PRO A 64 -2.98 -7.02 3.36
C PRO A 64 -2.43 -5.62 3.07
N ASP A 65 -1.26 -5.33 3.62
CA ASP A 65 -0.49 -4.15 3.28
C ASP A 65 0.37 -4.38 2.02
N GLU A 66 1.21 -3.43 1.68
CA GLU A 66 2.13 -3.49 0.52
C GLU A 66 3.17 -4.61 0.59
N THR A 67 3.39 -5.19 1.78
CA THR A 67 4.30 -6.34 1.98
C THR A 67 3.55 -7.67 1.91
N GLY A 68 2.22 -7.64 1.90
CA GLY A 68 1.33 -8.79 2.00
C GLY A 68 1.03 -9.20 3.44
N ALA A 69 1.56 -8.48 4.44
CA ALA A 69 1.22 -8.70 5.84
C ALA A 69 -0.18 -8.17 6.15
N LEU A 70 -0.95 -8.91 6.96
CA LEU A 70 -2.30 -8.51 7.34
C LEU A 70 -2.24 -7.42 8.42
N LEU A 71 -2.81 -6.25 8.13
CA LEU A 71 -3.10 -5.22 9.10
C LEU A 71 -4.59 -5.24 9.46
N SER A 72 -4.90 -5.38 10.73
CA SER A 72 -6.27 -5.34 11.22
C SER A 72 -6.56 -4.08 12.03
N SER A 73 -7.83 -3.67 12.05
CA SER A 73 -8.29 -2.55 12.88
C SER A 73 -8.07 -2.81 14.37
N SER A 74 -8.06 -4.09 14.82
CA SER A 74 -7.73 -4.45 16.19
C SER A 74 -6.28 -4.13 16.57
N ALA A 75 -5.34 -4.19 15.63
CA ALA A 75 -3.94 -3.80 15.85
C ALA A 75 -3.77 -2.27 16.01
N LEU A 76 -4.80 -1.50 15.66
CA LEU A 76 -4.85 -0.04 15.82
C LEU A 76 -5.61 0.39 17.08
N ALA A 77 -6.15 -0.56 17.86
CA ALA A 77 -6.92 -0.25 19.06
C ALA A 77 -6.11 0.63 20.02
N GLY A 78 -6.74 1.65 20.57
CA GLY A 78 -6.11 2.62 21.47
C GLY A 78 -5.23 3.67 20.80
N LYS A 79 -5.14 3.67 19.46
CA LYS A 79 -4.36 4.66 18.68
C LYS A 79 -5.27 5.32 17.65
N PRO A 80 -5.25 6.65 17.53
CA PRO A 80 -5.98 7.32 16.48
C PRO A 80 -5.29 7.07 15.12
N TYR A 81 -6.09 7.06 14.06
CA TYR A 81 -5.56 6.90 12.71
C TYR A 81 -6.41 7.65 11.68
N VAL A 82 -5.75 8.02 10.59
CA VAL A 82 -6.37 8.53 9.37
C VAL A 82 -6.44 7.40 8.35
N LEU A 83 -7.62 7.18 7.79
CA LEU A 83 -7.87 6.25 6.72
C LEU A 83 -8.32 7.03 5.48
N TYR A 84 -7.49 7.08 4.45
CA TYR A 84 -7.86 7.75 3.21
C TYR A 84 -8.05 6.75 2.07
N PHE A 85 -9.16 6.90 1.34
CA PHE A 85 -9.56 6.06 0.22
C PHE A 85 -9.27 6.77 -1.10
N TYR A 86 -8.60 6.07 -2.01
CA TYR A 86 -8.26 6.61 -3.31
C TYR A 86 -8.49 5.60 -4.44
N PRO A 87 -8.77 6.06 -5.68
CA PRO A 87 -9.22 5.16 -6.75
C PRO A 87 -8.15 4.22 -7.29
N LYS A 88 -6.89 4.69 -7.41
CA LYS A 88 -5.86 3.91 -8.11
C LYS A 88 -4.46 4.46 -7.87
N ASP A 89 -3.49 3.57 -7.66
CA ASP A 89 -2.07 3.89 -7.57
C ASP A 89 -1.55 4.57 -8.84
N ASP A 90 -0.55 5.41 -8.65
CA ASP A 90 0.23 6.05 -9.73
C ASP A 90 -0.63 6.85 -10.73
N THR A 91 -1.72 7.46 -10.24
CA THR A 91 -2.49 8.46 -10.98
C THR A 91 -2.17 9.86 -10.44
N PRO A 92 -2.23 10.94 -11.27
CA PRO A 92 -1.74 12.26 -10.86
C PRO A 92 -2.33 12.77 -9.54
N GLY A 93 -3.64 12.65 -9.36
CA GLY A 93 -4.31 13.10 -8.13
C GLY A 93 -4.00 12.23 -6.92
N CYS A 94 -3.94 10.91 -7.09
CA CYS A 94 -3.62 9.99 -5.97
C CYS A 94 -2.15 10.10 -5.57
N THR A 95 -1.26 10.27 -6.54
CA THR A 95 0.15 10.51 -6.28
C THR A 95 0.37 11.80 -5.50
N LYS A 96 -0.30 12.90 -5.92
CA LYS A 96 -0.18 14.17 -5.21
C LYS A 96 -0.66 14.04 -3.75
N GLU A 97 -1.82 13.41 -3.52
CA GLU A 97 -2.35 13.19 -2.18
C GLU A 97 -1.41 12.35 -1.31
N ALA A 98 -0.89 11.24 -1.85
CA ALA A 98 0.05 10.39 -1.13
C ALA A 98 1.35 11.12 -0.80
N CYS A 99 1.88 11.94 -1.71
CA CYS A 99 3.04 12.79 -1.45
C CYS A 99 2.75 13.86 -0.40
N ASP A 100 1.58 14.50 -0.45
CA ASP A 100 1.18 15.50 0.55
C ASP A 100 1.09 14.86 1.96
N PHE A 101 0.56 13.63 2.09
CA PHE A 101 0.59 12.86 3.35
C PHE A 101 2.00 12.50 3.78
N ARG A 102 2.86 12.03 2.85
CA ARG A 102 4.27 11.72 3.13
C ARG A 102 5.02 12.94 3.67
N ASP A 103 4.88 14.06 3.01
CA ASP A 103 5.61 15.29 3.35
C ASP A 103 5.19 15.85 4.71
N ASN A 104 3.97 15.56 5.14
CA ASN A 104 3.42 15.95 6.43
C ASN A 104 3.44 14.83 7.48
N LEU A 105 4.01 13.65 7.18
CA LEU A 105 3.93 12.49 8.06
C LEU A 105 4.55 12.72 9.45
N ALA A 106 5.59 13.56 9.53
CA ALA A 106 6.21 13.92 10.80
C ALA A 106 5.21 14.63 11.75
N ARG A 107 4.28 15.45 11.20
CA ARG A 107 3.25 16.15 11.98
C ARG A 107 2.19 15.16 12.49
N PHE A 108 1.77 14.18 11.67
CA PHE A 108 0.89 13.10 12.09
C PHE A 108 1.52 12.24 13.19
N ASN A 109 2.79 11.89 13.03
CA ASN A 109 3.53 11.12 14.04
C ASN A 109 3.69 11.87 15.36
N ALA A 110 3.92 13.18 15.32
CA ALA A 110 3.96 14.03 16.53
C ALA A 110 2.61 14.01 17.27
N ALA A 111 1.51 14.01 16.52
CA ALA A 111 0.15 13.86 17.06
C ALA A 111 -0.19 12.40 17.44
N LYS A 112 0.72 11.44 17.24
CA LYS A 112 0.53 9.99 17.44
C LYS A 112 -0.60 9.40 16.59
N VAL A 113 -0.88 10.00 15.44
CA VAL A 113 -1.90 9.57 14.48
C VAL A 113 -1.23 8.80 13.36
N ARG A 114 -1.70 7.59 13.10
CA ARG A 114 -1.21 6.75 12.00
C ARG A 114 -1.94 7.08 10.69
N VAL A 115 -1.22 7.16 9.58
CA VAL A 115 -1.82 7.36 8.25
C VAL A 115 -1.85 6.03 7.52
N LEU A 116 -3.01 5.70 6.92
CA LEU A 116 -3.24 4.48 6.16
C LEU A 116 -3.95 4.83 4.85
N GLY A 117 -3.42 4.40 3.72
CA GLY A 117 -4.10 4.50 2.42
C GLY A 117 -4.83 3.22 2.08
N VAL A 118 -5.97 3.31 1.41
CA VAL A 118 -6.75 2.15 0.96
C VAL A 118 -7.12 2.33 -0.50
N SER A 119 -6.84 1.33 -1.31
CA SER A 119 -7.31 1.27 -2.69
C SER A 119 -7.65 -0.17 -3.12
N PRO A 120 -8.32 -0.36 -4.25
CA PRO A 120 -8.57 -1.69 -4.80
C PRO A 120 -7.35 -2.30 -5.53
N ASP A 121 -6.21 -1.62 -5.53
CA ASP A 121 -4.98 -2.14 -6.13
C ASP A 121 -4.37 -3.26 -5.27
N ASP A 122 -3.58 -4.14 -5.87
CA ASP A 122 -2.91 -5.23 -5.20
C ASP A 122 -1.63 -4.80 -4.45
N ALA A 123 -1.17 -5.63 -3.52
CA ALA A 123 0.03 -5.36 -2.72
C ALA A 123 1.29 -5.09 -3.56
N LYS A 124 1.44 -5.75 -4.72
CA LYS A 124 2.60 -5.55 -5.61
C LYS A 124 2.59 -4.16 -6.25
N ARG A 125 1.41 -3.64 -6.59
CA ARG A 125 1.25 -2.27 -7.10
C ARG A 125 1.54 -1.27 -6.01
N HIS A 126 1.01 -1.48 -4.81
CA HIS A 126 1.31 -0.66 -3.63
C HIS A 126 2.80 -0.60 -3.33
N ALA A 127 3.50 -1.74 -3.37
CA ALA A 127 4.95 -1.78 -3.16
C ALA A 127 5.71 -0.92 -4.19
N LYS A 128 5.37 -1.03 -5.49
CA LYS A 128 5.96 -0.20 -6.55
C LYS A 128 5.62 1.29 -6.37
N PHE A 129 4.38 1.59 -6.00
CA PHE A 129 3.93 2.96 -5.77
C PHE A 129 4.68 3.59 -4.58
N LYS A 130 4.84 2.84 -3.47
CA LYS A 130 5.63 3.28 -2.32
C LYS A 130 7.09 3.53 -2.67
N GLU A 131 7.71 2.59 -3.37
CA GLU A 131 9.12 2.70 -3.81
C GLU A 131 9.32 3.92 -4.70
N LYS A 132 8.47 4.07 -5.73
CA LYS A 132 8.57 5.15 -6.72
C LYS A 132 8.47 6.54 -6.11
N TYR A 133 7.63 6.71 -5.09
CA TYR A 133 7.36 8.01 -4.48
C TYR A 133 7.87 8.15 -3.04
N GLY A 134 8.62 7.18 -2.53
CA GLY A 134 9.20 7.22 -1.19
C GLY A 134 8.15 7.31 -0.08
N LEU A 135 7.02 6.62 -0.23
CA LEU A 135 5.96 6.65 0.78
C LEU A 135 6.35 5.80 1.98
N THR A 136 6.27 6.34 3.18
CA THR A 136 6.74 5.69 4.41
C THR A 136 5.62 5.21 5.33
N PHE A 137 4.37 5.36 4.93
CA PHE A 137 3.18 4.83 5.61
C PHE A 137 2.60 3.62 4.86
N SER A 138 1.69 2.88 5.51
CA SER A 138 1.13 1.64 4.94
C SER A 138 0.02 1.92 3.93
N LEU A 139 0.02 1.15 2.85
CA LEU A 139 -1.05 1.10 1.86
C LEU A 139 -1.75 -0.25 1.95
N LEU A 140 -3.06 -0.26 2.05
CA LEU A 140 -3.88 -1.46 2.24
C LEU A 140 -4.60 -1.83 0.95
N SER A 141 -4.46 -3.10 0.55
CA SER A 141 -5.10 -3.66 -0.63
C SER A 141 -6.51 -4.15 -0.30
N ASP A 142 -7.52 -3.47 -0.81
CA ASP A 142 -8.93 -3.88 -0.69
C ASP A 142 -9.48 -4.31 -2.06
N ILE A 143 -8.90 -5.37 -2.63
CA ILE A 143 -9.27 -5.90 -3.97
C ILE A 143 -10.75 -6.26 -4.02
N GLU A 144 -11.27 -6.87 -2.96
CA GLU A 144 -12.67 -7.26 -2.82
C GLU A 144 -13.61 -6.08 -2.56
N LYS A 145 -13.06 -4.89 -2.30
CA LYS A 145 -13.81 -3.67 -1.99
C LYS A 145 -14.72 -3.80 -0.76
N SER A 146 -14.35 -4.67 0.16
CA SER A 146 -15.10 -4.94 1.39
C SER A 146 -15.11 -3.73 2.32
N LEU A 147 -13.94 -3.15 2.57
CA LEU A 147 -13.79 -1.96 3.39
C LEU A 147 -14.29 -0.71 2.66
N ILE A 148 -13.95 -0.57 1.38
CA ILE A 148 -14.43 0.50 0.48
C ILE A 148 -15.96 0.53 0.48
N GLY A 149 -16.62 -0.65 0.41
CA GLY A 149 -18.06 -0.78 0.48
C GLY A 149 -18.62 -0.46 1.87
N ALA A 150 -17.96 -0.95 2.94
CA ALA A 150 -18.39 -0.69 4.32
C ALA A 150 -18.36 0.78 4.70
N TYR A 151 -17.41 1.56 4.16
CA TYR A 151 -17.35 3.01 4.32
C TYR A 151 -18.26 3.79 3.36
N GLY A 152 -18.99 3.11 2.48
CA GLY A 152 -19.91 3.73 1.52
C GLY A 152 -19.21 4.58 0.46
N VAL A 153 -17.92 4.36 0.23
CA VAL A 153 -17.11 5.13 -0.74
C VAL A 153 -17.03 4.47 -2.12
N TRP A 154 -17.69 3.33 -2.34
CA TRP A 154 -17.88 2.73 -3.64
C TRP A 154 -19.13 3.30 -4.29
N VAL A 155 -18.96 4.30 -5.16
CA VAL A 155 -20.08 5.10 -5.66
C VAL A 155 -20.15 5.08 -7.19
N LYS A 156 -21.36 5.37 -7.69
CA LYS A 156 -21.60 5.59 -9.11
C LYS A 156 -21.00 6.92 -9.53
N LYS A 157 -20.15 6.91 -10.52
CA LYS A 157 -19.51 8.08 -11.12
C LYS A 157 -19.92 8.21 -12.58
N SER A 158 -19.92 9.41 -13.08
CA SER A 158 -20.14 9.71 -14.51
C SER A 158 -18.91 10.41 -15.07
N ASN A 159 -18.46 9.99 -16.24
CA ASN A 159 -17.40 10.64 -16.98
C ASN A 159 -17.72 10.60 -18.47
N TYR A 160 -17.83 11.77 -19.10
CA TYR A 160 -18.21 11.91 -20.53
C TYR A 160 -19.49 11.13 -20.89
N GLY A 161 -20.53 11.19 -20.04
CA GLY A 161 -21.81 10.49 -20.25
C GLY A 161 -21.78 8.97 -19.98
N ARG A 162 -20.65 8.39 -19.63
CA ARG A 162 -20.55 6.98 -19.20
C ARG A 162 -20.57 6.85 -17.69
N GLU A 163 -21.46 6.04 -17.21
CA GLU A 163 -21.57 5.72 -15.79
C GLU A 163 -20.69 4.51 -15.43
N TYR A 164 -20.01 4.58 -14.32
CA TYR A 164 -19.18 3.49 -13.80
C TYR A 164 -19.13 3.54 -12.27
N MET A 165 -18.86 2.40 -11.66
CA MET A 165 -18.62 2.33 -10.21
C MET A 165 -17.15 2.61 -9.92
N GLY A 166 -16.88 3.40 -8.90
CA GLY A 166 -15.49 3.73 -8.53
C GLY A 166 -15.37 4.28 -7.12
N VAL A 167 -14.15 4.22 -6.59
CA VAL A 167 -13.85 4.75 -5.26
C VAL A 167 -13.98 6.27 -5.27
N GLN A 168 -14.86 6.79 -4.42
CA GLN A 168 -14.90 8.21 -4.10
C GLN A 168 -13.74 8.52 -3.16
N ARG A 169 -12.87 9.46 -3.56
CA ARG A 169 -11.81 9.95 -2.69
C ARG A 169 -12.41 10.49 -1.40
N SER A 170 -12.07 9.87 -0.30
CA SER A 170 -12.63 10.18 1.02
C SER A 170 -11.59 9.92 2.09
N THR A 171 -11.64 10.70 3.16
CA THR A 171 -10.73 10.54 4.30
C THR A 171 -11.52 10.51 5.58
N PHE A 172 -11.11 9.66 6.51
CA PHE A 172 -11.75 9.51 7.81
C PHE A 172 -10.68 9.60 8.90
N LEU A 173 -10.93 10.43 9.90
CA LEU A 173 -10.15 10.45 11.12
C LEU A 173 -10.88 9.63 12.17
N VAL A 174 -10.20 8.63 12.71
CA VAL A 174 -10.72 7.71 13.72
C VAL A 174 -9.97 7.91 15.03
N ASP A 175 -10.70 8.02 16.11
CA ASP A 175 -10.16 8.20 17.46
C ASP A 175 -9.62 6.89 18.07
N LYS A 176 -9.08 7.00 19.29
CA LYS A 176 -8.58 5.86 20.07
C LYS A 176 -9.65 4.83 20.40
N GLY A 177 -10.91 5.24 20.44
CA GLY A 177 -12.06 4.37 20.72
C GLY A 177 -12.60 3.69 19.48
N GLY A 178 -12.02 3.94 18.29
CA GLY A 178 -12.51 3.43 17.03
C GLY A 178 -13.78 4.11 16.53
N THR A 179 -14.00 5.37 16.91
CA THR A 179 -15.11 6.20 16.46
C THR A 179 -14.60 7.18 15.41
N ILE A 180 -15.36 7.39 14.34
CA ILE A 180 -15.05 8.39 13.33
C ILE A 180 -15.37 9.76 13.88
N VAL A 181 -14.34 10.58 14.09
CA VAL A 181 -14.48 11.94 14.61
C VAL A 181 -14.62 12.97 13.51
N LYS A 182 -14.08 12.65 12.30
CA LYS A 182 -14.19 13.51 11.14
C LYS A 182 -14.25 12.69 9.86
N ALA A 183 -15.08 13.15 8.90
CA ALA A 183 -15.22 12.51 7.60
C ALA A 183 -15.20 13.54 6.48
N TRP A 184 -14.37 13.32 5.46
CA TRP A 184 -14.31 14.14 4.25
C TRP A 184 -14.66 13.25 3.05
N HIS A 185 -15.74 13.60 2.37
CA HIS A 185 -16.18 12.89 1.16
C HIS A 185 -15.92 13.74 -0.10
N GLY A 186 -15.65 13.09 -1.23
CA GLY A 186 -15.41 13.79 -2.49
C GLY A 186 -14.22 14.74 -2.44
N VAL A 187 -13.16 14.34 -1.76
CA VAL A 187 -11.97 15.16 -1.46
C VAL A 187 -11.33 15.72 -2.73
N ARG A 188 -11.04 17.02 -2.70
CA ARG A 188 -10.11 17.69 -3.61
C ARG A 188 -8.75 17.77 -2.97
N VAL A 189 -7.71 17.30 -3.67
CA VAL A 189 -6.36 17.11 -3.10
C VAL A 189 -5.71 18.40 -2.58
N PRO A 190 -5.77 19.55 -3.29
CA PRO A 190 -5.13 20.77 -2.79
C PRO A 190 -5.66 21.19 -1.42
N GLY A 191 -4.76 21.33 -0.42
CA GLY A 191 -5.09 21.77 0.93
C GLY A 191 -5.76 20.72 1.82
N HIS A 192 -6.04 19.51 1.30
CA HIS A 192 -6.76 18.48 2.05
C HIS A 192 -5.98 17.99 3.28
N VAL A 193 -4.71 17.67 3.11
CA VAL A 193 -3.86 17.14 4.21
C VAL A 193 -3.74 18.17 5.33
N GLU A 194 -3.64 19.45 5.01
CA GLU A 194 -3.66 20.53 6.01
C GLU A 194 -5.00 20.60 6.76
N ALA A 195 -6.14 20.42 6.06
CA ALA A 195 -7.44 20.36 6.71
C ALA A 195 -7.57 19.15 7.65
N VAL A 196 -6.99 18.01 7.29
CA VAL A 196 -6.92 16.84 8.16
C VAL A 196 -6.07 17.13 9.39
N LEU A 197 -4.89 17.71 9.22
CA LEU A 197 -4.01 18.10 10.33
C LEU A 197 -4.62 19.10 11.27
N ALA A 198 -5.39 20.07 10.75
CA ALA A 198 -6.09 21.05 11.57
C ALA A 198 -7.22 20.44 12.42
N SER A 199 -7.58 19.19 12.18
CA SER A 199 -8.64 18.45 12.89
C SER A 199 -8.12 17.43 13.91
N LEU A 200 -6.79 17.38 14.15
CA LEU A 200 -6.13 16.46 15.09
C LEU A 200 -6.13 16.99 16.57
#